data_945e2b46a7a89ca24a1390feb4d6989a
#
_entry.id   945e2b46a7a89ca24a1390feb4d6989a
#
_cell.length_a   1.000
_cell.length_b   1.000
_cell.length_c   1.000
_cell.angle_alpha   90.00
_cell.angle_beta   90.00
_cell.angle_gamma   90.00
#
_symmetry.space_group_name_H-M   'P 1'
#
loop_
_entity.id
_entity.type
_entity.pdbx_description
1 polymer ?
#
loop_
_entity_poly.entity_id
_entity_poly.type
_entity_poly.pdbx_seq_one_letter_code
_entity_poly.pdbx_strand_id
1 'polypeptide(L)'
;MNSPSSDITSRSFCAGDLVEVKSAEEILATLDAGGTCEALPFMPEMLGFCGKRFRVFRRATKVCDTIDKTGFRRMQRAVLLDGSRCDGADHGDCQAGCMILWKEQWLKPVFRDLVKIDTVASLHEDAAGAHKKSKAYALLMKSARGVAEVGSSREIYRCQITELKKASMFLAWWDLRQYLEEVTSKNRRLGEVVVGLFIMLFNAVQKWRGGDVYPYLEQGTLKRTPVHSLNLQPGDKVKVKPANDIQATLDSKYKNRGLMFDVGMARYCDKTFQVATRATKVIHEKTGEMIRTPEDNPMIILDGVICNADYQKFCARSEYVFWREIWLDKVS
;
A
#
# COMPACT_ATOMS: atom_id res chain seq x y z
N MET A 1 7.02 1.62 -49.35
CA MET A 1 7.47 0.86 -48.18
C MET A 1 7.09 1.66 -46.95
N ASN A 2 5.92 1.39 -46.41
CA ASN A 2 5.40 2.09 -45.23
C ASN A 2 5.88 1.37 -43.97
N SER A 3 6.67 2.05 -43.15
CA SER A 3 7.09 1.58 -41.83
C SER A 3 5.87 1.59 -40.89
N PRO A 4 5.57 0.51 -40.16
CA PRO A 4 4.57 0.51 -39.10
C PRO A 4 5.24 0.94 -37.79
N SER A 5 5.38 2.21 -37.56
CA SER A 5 5.82 2.76 -36.30
C SER A 5 4.90 3.90 -35.91
N SER A 6 3.92 3.64 -35.01
CA SER A 6 3.31 4.68 -34.15
C SER A 6 1.94 4.35 -33.55
N ASP A 7 1.68 3.14 -33.05
CA ASP A 7 0.39 2.96 -32.36
C ASP A 7 0.40 1.98 -31.16
N ILE A 8 1.55 1.78 -30.50
CA ILE A 8 1.63 0.91 -29.31
C ILE A 8 1.42 1.70 -28.00
N THR A 9 1.28 3.03 -28.05
CA THR A 9 1.34 3.90 -26.86
C THR A 9 0.01 4.20 -26.17
N SER A 10 -1.12 3.64 -26.58
CA SER A 10 -2.42 4.00 -26.00
C SER A 10 -3.07 2.93 -25.12
N ARG A 11 -2.52 1.73 -25.00
CA ARG A 11 -3.15 0.67 -24.22
C ARG A 11 -2.73 0.76 -22.74
N SER A 12 -3.69 1.06 -21.90
CA SER A 12 -3.52 1.00 -20.44
C SER A 12 -3.32 -0.43 -19.94
N PHE A 13 -2.41 -0.63 -18.99
CA PHE A 13 -2.18 -1.95 -18.40
C PHE A 13 -3.34 -2.36 -17.48
N CYS A 14 -3.66 -3.66 -17.51
CA CYS A 14 -4.67 -4.30 -16.70
C CYS A 14 -4.04 -5.30 -15.71
N ALA A 15 -4.75 -5.66 -14.66
CA ALA A 15 -4.31 -6.71 -13.75
C ALA A 15 -4.07 -8.02 -14.53
N GLY A 16 -2.93 -8.65 -14.25
CA GLY A 16 -2.46 -9.87 -14.93
C GLY A 16 -1.58 -9.64 -16.16
N ASP A 17 -1.47 -8.40 -16.69
CA ASP A 17 -0.55 -8.12 -17.79
C ASP A 17 0.91 -8.29 -17.32
N LEU A 18 1.78 -8.73 -18.24
CA LEU A 18 3.21 -8.84 -18.00
C LEU A 18 3.90 -7.58 -18.49
N VAL A 19 4.73 -6.99 -17.64
CA VAL A 19 5.45 -5.75 -17.91
C VAL A 19 6.92 -5.87 -17.49
N GLU A 20 7.76 -5.10 -18.15
CA GLU A 20 9.16 -4.89 -17.76
C GLU A 20 9.34 -3.45 -17.29
N VAL A 21 9.97 -3.27 -16.14
CA VAL A 21 10.35 -1.93 -15.66
C VAL A 21 11.48 -1.41 -16.56
N LYS A 22 11.33 -0.21 -17.09
CA LYS A 22 12.34 0.43 -17.94
C LYS A 22 13.67 0.60 -17.20
N SER A 23 14.74 0.88 -17.95
CA SER A 23 16.04 1.19 -17.35
C SER A 23 15.97 2.46 -16.48
N ALA A 24 16.89 2.59 -15.53
CA ALA A 24 16.96 3.79 -14.71
C ALA A 24 17.11 5.07 -15.53
N GLU A 25 17.89 5.02 -16.62
CA GLU A 25 18.11 6.16 -17.53
C GLU A 25 16.83 6.58 -18.24
N GLU A 26 16.08 5.60 -18.78
CA GLU A 26 14.79 5.86 -19.44
C GLU A 26 13.77 6.46 -18.48
N ILE A 27 13.76 6.01 -17.22
CA ILE A 27 12.84 6.53 -16.19
C ILE A 27 13.25 7.93 -15.76
N LEU A 28 14.54 8.16 -15.47
CA LEU A 28 15.04 9.47 -15.07
C LEU A 28 14.75 10.54 -16.10
N ALA A 29 14.79 10.22 -17.40
CA ALA A 29 14.45 11.14 -18.49
C ALA A 29 12.96 11.59 -18.47
N THR A 30 12.10 10.89 -17.72
CA THR A 30 10.66 11.23 -17.55
C THR A 30 10.39 12.07 -16.31
N LEU A 31 11.37 12.23 -15.43
CA LEU A 31 11.19 12.91 -14.16
C LEU A 31 11.44 14.42 -14.29
N ASP A 32 10.70 15.17 -13.50
CA ASP A 32 10.95 16.60 -13.29
C ASP A 32 12.17 16.84 -12.38
N ALA A 33 12.50 18.12 -12.17
CA ALA A 33 13.61 18.50 -11.29
C ALA A 33 13.44 18.05 -9.82
N GLY A 34 12.23 17.73 -9.41
CA GLY A 34 11.90 17.19 -8.08
C GLY A 34 11.97 15.67 -7.98
N GLY A 35 12.41 14.97 -9.05
CA GLY A 35 12.45 13.51 -9.08
C GLY A 35 11.06 12.87 -9.16
N THR A 36 10.08 13.57 -9.74
CA THR A 36 8.69 13.10 -9.83
C THR A 36 8.19 13.03 -11.27
N CYS A 37 7.19 12.18 -11.46
CA CYS A 37 6.40 12.13 -12.68
C CYS A 37 4.93 12.34 -12.32
N GLU A 38 4.32 13.41 -12.83
CA GLU A 38 2.96 13.83 -12.43
C GLU A 38 2.85 13.87 -10.88
N ALA A 39 3.81 14.51 -10.23
CA ALA A 39 3.97 14.64 -8.78
C ALA A 39 4.17 13.30 -8.00
N LEU A 40 4.24 12.14 -8.64
CA LEU A 40 4.55 10.87 -8.01
C LEU A 40 6.07 10.66 -7.97
N PRO A 41 6.71 10.56 -6.79
CA PRO A 41 8.15 10.33 -6.69
C PRO A 41 8.58 8.99 -7.29
N PHE A 42 9.68 8.99 -8.01
CA PHE A 42 10.46 7.78 -8.26
C PHE A 42 11.49 7.66 -7.14
N MET A 43 11.31 6.67 -6.26
CA MET A 43 12.11 6.54 -5.03
C MET A 43 13.43 5.80 -5.29
N PRO A 44 14.47 6.02 -4.47
CA PRO A 44 15.75 5.33 -4.62
C PRO A 44 15.62 3.80 -4.62
N GLU A 45 14.77 3.25 -3.75
CA GLU A 45 14.50 1.80 -3.66
C GLU A 45 13.95 1.22 -4.97
N MET A 46 13.32 2.05 -5.81
CA MET A 46 12.75 1.60 -7.08
C MET A 46 13.83 1.26 -8.12
N LEU A 47 15.05 1.76 -7.95
CA LEU A 47 16.17 1.42 -8.86
C LEU A 47 16.45 -0.08 -8.90
N GLY A 48 16.27 -0.78 -7.79
CA GLY A 48 16.44 -2.22 -7.71
C GLY A 48 15.50 -3.05 -8.58
N PHE A 49 14.42 -2.43 -9.10
CA PHE A 49 13.42 -3.09 -9.95
C PHE A 49 13.66 -2.82 -11.45
N CYS A 50 14.53 -1.87 -11.82
CA CYS A 50 14.78 -1.52 -13.21
C CYS A 50 15.28 -2.73 -14.01
N GLY A 51 14.76 -2.91 -15.22
CA GLY A 51 15.07 -4.01 -16.13
C GLY A 51 14.42 -5.35 -15.76
N LYS A 52 13.70 -5.44 -14.65
CA LYS A 52 13.04 -6.66 -14.18
C LYS A 52 11.60 -6.75 -14.64
N ARG A 53 11.06 -7.98 -14.65
CA ARG A 53 9.74 -8.30 -15.20
C ARG A 53 8.78 -8.70 -14.10
N PHE A 54 7.58 -8.10 -14.15
CA PHE A 54 6.54 -8.29 -13.15
C PHE A 54 5.20 -8.51 -13.79
N ARG A 55 4.30 -9.12 -13.04
CA ARG A 55 2.89 -9.12 -13.36
C ARG A 55 2.23 -7.90 -12.73
N VAL A 56 1.36 -7.23 -13.47
CA VAL A 56 0.52 -6.16 -12.90
C VAL A 56 -0.44 -6.79 -11.88
N PHE A 57 -0.30 -6.39 -10.63
CA PHE A 57 -1.16 -6.84 -9.54
C PHE A 57 -2.53 -6.17 -9.63
N ARG A 58 -2.53 -4.85 -9.71
CA ARG A 58 -3.74 -4.02 -9.86
C ARG A 58 -3.44 -2.73 -10.60
N ARG A 59 -4.45 -2.22 -11.29
CA ARG A 59 -4.42 -0.84 -11.77
C ARG A 59 -4.81 0.10 -10.63
N ALA A 60 -4.00 1.11 -10.36
CA ALA A 60 -4.20 2.06 -9.26
C ALA A 60 -5.12 3.23 -9.68
N THR A 61 -6.29 2.93 -10.26
CA THR A 61 -7.26 3.96 -10.68
C THR A 61 -7.85 4.70 -9.49
N LYS A 62 -7.98 4.01 -8.36
CA LYS A 62 -8.59 4.51 -7.14
C LYS A 62 -7.76 4.13 -5.92
N VAL A 63 -7.41 5.13 -5.13
CA VAL A 63 -6.65 4.99 -3.88
C VAL A 63 -7.39 5.70 -2.75
N CYS A 64 -7.33 5.15 -1.54
CA CYS A 64 -7.94 5.77 -0.37
C CYS A 64 -7.11 6.98 0.11
N ASP A 65 -7.80 8.05 0.49
CA ASP A 65 -7.21 9.19 1.17
C ASP A 65 -7.10 8.89 2.67
N THR A 66 -5.92 8.45 3.09
CA THR A 66 -5.63 8.17 4.50
C THR A 66 -5.17 9.42 5.26
N ILE A 67 -4.78 10.48 4.54
CA ILE A 67 -4.26 11.72 5.11
C ILE A 67 -5.40 12.58 5.67
N ASP A 68 -6.33 12.99 4.81
CA ASP A 68 -7.43 13.88 5.20
C ASP A 68 -8.76 13.12 5.36
N LYS A 69 -8.79 11.81 5.05
CA LYS A 69 -9.97 10.93 5.13
C LYS A 69 -11.17 11.45 4.34
N THR A 70 -10.91 12.15 3.23
CA THR A 70 -11.93 12.74 2.37
C THR A 70 -12.59 11.73 1.41
N GLY A 71 -12.22 10.46 1.50
CA GLY A 71 -12.78 9.38 0.69
C GLY A 71 -11.76 8.77 -0.25
N PHE A 72 -11.97 8.93 -1.55
CA PHE A 72 -11.09 8.34 -2.56
C PHE A 72 -10.49 9.39 -3.48
N ARG A 73 -9.35 9.03 -4.03
CA ARG A 73 -8.61 9.84 -4.98
C ARG A 73 -8.32 9.03 -6.24
N ARG A 74 -8.32 9.68 -7.38
CA ARG A 74 -7.99 9.07 -8.67
C ARG A 74 -6.51 9.24 -8.94
N MET A 75 -5.83 8.13 -9.16
CA MET A 75 -4.45 8.12 -9.67
C MET A 75 -4.49 7.96 -11.19
N GLN A 76 -3.73 8.78 -11.91
CA GLN A 76 -3.65 8.67 -13.37
C GLN A 76 -2.53 7.74 -13.79
N ARG A 77 -2.85 6.86 -14.75
CA ARG A 77 -1.88 5.99 -15.43
C ARG A 77 -0.85 5.36 -14.50
N ALA A 78 -1.33 4.71 -13.44
CA ALA A 78 -0.47 4.03 -12.50
C ALA A 78 -0.99 2.61 -12.22
N VAL A 79 -0.06 1.71 -11.96
CA VAL A 79 -0.32 0.32 -11.60
C VAL A 79 0.50 -0.08 -10.35
N LEU A 80 0.11 -1.17 -9.74
CA LEU A 80 0.86 -1.86 -8.70
C LEU A 80 1.40 -3.15 -9.31
N LEU A 81 2.65 -3.47 -9.07
CA LEU A 81 3.28 -4.69 -9.55
C LEU A 81 3.34 -5.74 -8.45
N ASP A 82 3.13 -6.99 -8.82
CA ASP A 82 3.11 -8.10 -7.87
C ASP A 82 4.45 -8.21 -7.15
N GLY A 83 4.40 -8.22 -5.81
CA GLY A 83 5.58 -8.28 -4.96
C GLY A 83 6.45 -7.01 -4.90
N SER A 84 6.14 -5.94 -5.65
CA SER A 84 6.92 -4.70 -5.56
C SER A 84 6.51 -3.88 -4.35
N ARG A 85 7.28 -4.01 -3.25
CA ARG A 85 7.08 -3.25 -2.02
C ARG A 85 8.32 -2.45 -1.67
N CYS A 86 8.10 -1.29 -1.03
CA CYS A 86 9.16 -0.46 -0.50
C CYS A 86 9.74 -1.12 0.75
N ASP A 87 11.05 -1.31 0.79
CA ASP A 87 11.78 -1.81 1.96
C ASP A 87 12.13 -0.70 2.96
N GLY A 88 11.97 0.56 2.56
CA GLY A 88 12.21 1.74 3.38
C GLY A 88 13.67 2.02 3.70
N ALA A 89 14.62 1.29 3.11
CA ALA A 89 16.04 1.38 3.43
C ALA A 89 16.62 2.79 3.21
N ASP A 90 16.12 3.50 2.20
CA ASP A 90 16.53 4.85 1.87
C ASP A 90 15.62 5.94 2.49
N HIS A 91 14.62 5.52 3.26
CA HIS A 91 13.67 6.37 3.98
C HIS A 91 13.74 6.11 5.51
N GLY A 92 14.92 6.08 6.08
CA GLY A 92 15.16 5.94 7.52
C GLY A 92 14.74 4.59 8.11
N ASP A 93 14.82 3.52 7.33
CA ASP A 93 14.38 2.17 7.66
C ASP A 93 12.88 2.10 7.98
N CYS A 94 12.07 2.77 7.20
CA CYS A 94 10.61 2.71 7.32
C CYS A 94 10.12 1.27 7.08
N GLN A 95 9.40 0.72 8.03
CA GLN A 95 8.96 -0.68 8.03
C GLN A 95 7.49 -0.85 7.59
N ALA A 96 6.91 0.16 6.92
CA ALA A 96 5.51 0.08 6.49
C ALA A 96 5.28 -0.93 5.35
N GLY A 97 6.28 -1.24 4.55
CA GLY A 97 6.19 -2.21 3.44
C GLY A 97 5.15 -1.84 2.39
N CYS A 98 5.02 -0.54 2.08
CA CYS A 98 4.01 -0.04 1.16
C CYS A 98 4.17 -0.63 -0.25
N MET A 99 3.04 -0.94 -0.92
CA MET A 99 3.07 -1.28 -2.34
C MET A 99 3.53 -0.08 -3.16
N ILE A 100 4.48 -0.30 -4.06
CA ILE A 100 5.03 0.74 -4.92
C ILE A 100 4.07 1.03 -6.08
N LEU A 101 3.79 2.31 -6.29
CA LEU A 101 3.01 2.80 -7.42
C LEU A 101 3.93 3.04 -8.61
N TRP A 102 3.59 2.44 -9.75
CA TRP A 102 4.35 2.55 -10.99
C TRP A 102 3.58 3.33 -12.03
N LYS A 103 4.14 4.43 -12.55
CA LYS A 103 3.56 5.11 -13.70
C LYS A 103 3.69 4.22 -14.94
N GLU A 104 2.63 4.14 -15.75
CA GLU A 104 2.63 3.30 -16.97
C GLU A 104 3.79 3.65 -17.90
N GLN A 105 4.19 4.92 -17.96
CA GLN A 105 5.33 5.36 -18.77
C GLN A 105 6.71 4.84 -18.29
N TRP A 106 6.80 4.29 -17.08
CA TRP A 106 8.00 3.63 -16.56
C TRP A 106 8.07 2.15 -16.91
N LEU A 107 7.06 1.64 -17.64
CA LEU A 107 6.89 0.23 -17.96
C LEU A 107 6.86 0.00 -19.46
N LYS A 108 7.29 -1.21 -19.87
CA LYS A 108 7.18 -1.73 -21.24
C LYS A 108 6.27 -2.97 -21.21
N PRO A 109 5.36 -3.14 -22.21
CA PRO A 109 4.60 -4.38 -22.32
C PRO A 109 5.54 -5.53 -22.71
N VAL A 110 5.33 -6.69 -22.10
CA VAL A 110 6.04 -7.93 -22.47
C VAL A 110 5.03 -8.89 -23.10
N PHE A 111 5.27 -9.28 -24.34
CA PHE A 111 4.44 -10.24 -25.05
C PHE A 111 4.81 -11.67 -24.62
N ARG A 112 3.82 -12.56 -24.54
CA ARG A 112 3.84 -13.85 -23.82
C ARG A 112 4.76 -14.94 -24.37
N ASP A 113 5.67 -14.70 -25.28
CA ASP A 113 6.51 -15.74 -25.81
C ASP A 113 7.77 -15.95 -24.95
N LEU A 114 7.74 -17.04 -24.13
CA LEU A 114 8.91 -17.70 -23.49
C LEU A 114 9.68 -16.91 -22.41
N VAL A 115 9.00 -16.23 -21.50
CA VAL A 115 9.72 -15.40 -20.54
C VAL A 115 9.54 -15.85 -19.08
N LYS A 116 10.69 -16.01 -18.38
CA LYS A 116 10.72 -16.15 -16.90
C LYS A 116 10.26 -14.84 -16.25
N ILE A 117 9.39 -14.95 -15.26
CA ILE A 117 9.01 -13.87 -14.36
C ILE A 117 10.04 -13.88 -13.23
N ASP A 118 10.61 -12.71 -12.93
CA ASP A 118 11.52 -12.59 -11.80
C ASP A 118 10.74 -12.75 -10.50
N THR A 119 11.16 -13.66 -9.64
CA THR A 119 10.53 -13.87 -8.34
C THR A 119 11.04 -12.85 -7.34
N VAL A 120 10.19 -12.43 -6.41
CA VAL A 120 10.52 -11.42 -5.38
C VAL A 120 11.75 -11.86 -4.56
N ALA A 121 11.93 -13.15 -4.33
CA ALA A 121 13.08 -13.69 -3.60
C ALA A 121 14.43 -13.39 -4.30
N SER A 122 14.48 -13.41 -5.65
CA SER A 122 15.69 -13.06 -6.40
C SER A 122 15.99 -11.55 -6.44
N LEU A 123 15.03 -10.70 -6.00
CA LEU A 123 15.14 -9.25 -6.05
C LEU A 123 15.99 -8.67 -4.91
N HIS A 124 16.01 -9.35 -3.75
CA HIS A 124 16.69 -8.84 -2.56
C HIS A 124 18.19 -9.15 -2.52
N GLU A 125 18.65 -10.19 -3.19
CA GLU A 125 20.05 -10.64 -3.10
C GLU A 125 20.99 -9.90 -4.07
N ASP A 126 20.56 -9.60 -5.31
CA ASP A 126 21.44 -9.05 -6.35
C ASP A 126 21.48 -7.52 -6.45
N ALA A 127 20.51 -6.82 -5.93
CA ALA A 127 20.31 -5.39 -6.22
C ALA A 127 20.75 -4.43 -5.10
N ALA A 128 20.92 -4.90 -3.88
CA ALA A 128 21.05 -4.02 -2.70
C ALA A 128 22.34 -3.17 -2.65
N GLY A 129 23.34 -3.46 -3.46
CA GLY A 129 24.64 -2.78 -3.40
C GLY A 129 25.09 -2.02 -4.65
N ALA A 130 24.77 -2.51 -5.83
CA ALA A 130 25.34 -1.98 -7.07
C ALA A 130 24.79 -0.62 -7.49
N HIS A 131 23.50 -0.37 -7.31
CA HIS A 131 22.86 0.88 -7.70
C HIS A 131 23.15 2.06 -6.73
N LYS A 132 23.49 1.79 -5.46
CA LYS A 132 23.79 2.85 -4.46
C LYS A 132 25.02 3.71 -4.80
N LYS A 133 25.85 3.28 -5.73
CA LYS A 133 27.00 4.04 -6.24
C LYS A 133 26.68 4.87 -7.50
N SER A 134 25.48 4.79 -8.03
CA SER A 134 25.12 5.46 -9.28
C SER A 134 24.81 6.96 -9.07
N LYS A 135 25.03 7.77 -10.12
CA LYS A 135 24.59 9.17 -10.13
C LYS A 135 23.06 9.30 -10.00
N ALA A 136 22.33 8.34 -10.53
CA ALA A 136 20.87 8.23 -10.39
C ALA A 136 20.45 8.16 -8.92
N TYR A 137 21.07 7.26 -8.18
CA TYR A 137 20.81 7.10 -6.74
C TYR A 137 21.08 8.40 -5.97
N ALA A 138 22.22 9.04 -6.21
CA ALA A 138 22.58 10.31 -5.53
C ALA A 138 21.57 11.44 -5.81
N LEU A 139 21.02 11.48 -7.03
CA LEU A 139 19.96 12.44 -7.41
C LEU A 139 18.66 12.15 -6.66
N LEU A 140 18.21 10.89 -6.66
CA LEU A 140 16.97 10.47 -6.02
C LEU A 140 17.02 10.61 -4.51
N MET A 141 18.16 10.36 -3.87
CA MET A 141 18.35 10.57 -2.43
C MET A 141 18.14 12.01 -1.99
N LYS A 142 18.48 12.99 -2.84
CA LYS A 142 18.17 14.40 -2.56
C LYS A 142 16.68 14.68 -2.55
N SER A 143 15.92 14.04 -3.44
CA SER A 143 14.47 14.20 -3.52
C SER A 143 13.70 13.38 -2.50
N ALA A 144 14.30 12.33 -1.92
CA ALA A 144 13.69 11.47 -0.89
C ALA A 144 13.63 12.12 0.50
N ARG A 145 14.35 13.22 0.72
CA ARG A 145 14.29 13.99 1.96
C ARG A 145 13.37 15.19 1.81
N GLY A 146 12.50 15.38 2.78
CA GLY A 146 11.66 16.58 2.89
C GLY A 146 12.44 17.73 3.50
N VAL A 147 11.88 18.93 3.38
CA VAL A 147 12.43 20.14 4.01
C VAL A 147 11.92 20.17 5.45
N ALA A 148 12.82 20.02 6.42
CA ALA A 148 12.51 20.25 7.82
C ALA A 148 12.25 21.75 8.06
N GLU A 149 11.37 22.07 8.99
CA GLU A 149 11.25 23.47 9.46
C GLU A 149 12.59 23.96 10.03
N VAL A 150 12.91 25.21 9.77
CA VAL A 150 14.14 25.84 10.25
C VAL A 150 14.19 25.74 11.78
N GLY A 151 15.22 25.06 12.30
CA GLY A 151 15.38 24.82 13.75
C GLY A 151 14.81 23.50 14.26
N SER A 152 14.19 22.67 13.40
CA SER A 152 13.73 21.33 13.78
C SER A 152 14.85 20.30 13.54
N SER A 153 15.12 19.46 14.55
CA SER A 153 16.01 18.30 14.41
C SER A 153 15.27 17.07 13.84
N ARG A 154 14.01 17.21 13.42
CA ARG A 154 13.20 16.09 12.93
C ARG A 154 13.54 15.76 11.49
N GLU A 155 13.81 14.49 11.24
CA GLU A 155 13.98 13.98 9.88
C GLU A 155 12.61 13.87 9.21
N ILE A 156 12.46 14.54 8.07
CA ILE A 156 11.28 14.48 7.23
C ILE A 156 11.64 13.69 5.96
N TYR A 157 10.83 12.71 5.63
CA TYR A 157 11.00 11.87 4.45
C TYR A 157 9.91 12.16 3.43
N ARG A 158 10.29 12.09 2.17
CA ARG A 158 9.41 12.28 1.03
C ARG A 158 9.34 10.99 0.22
N CYS A 159 8.23 10.30 0.28
CA CYS A 159 7.98 9.05 -0.44
C CYS A 159 6.65 9.11 -1.21
N GLN A 160 6.30 8.07 -1.94
CA GLN A 160 5.05 8.04 -2.71
C GLN A 160 3.80 8.24 -1.85
N ILE A 161 3.82 7.78 -0.61
CA ILE A 161 2.66 7.88 0.28
C ILE A 161 2.49 9.31 0.82
N THR A 162 3.58 9.98 1.17
CA THR A 162 3.53 11.39 1.62
C THR A 162 3.11 12.34 0.49
N GLU A 163 3.45 12.01 -0.75
CA GLU A 163 3.11 12.80 -1.95
C GLU A 163 1.81 12.33 -2.65
N LEU A 164 1.16 11.28 -2.13
CA LEU A 164 -0.02 10.66 -2.75
C LEU A 164 -1.12 11.69 -3.06
N LYS A 165 -1.33 12.63 -2.16
CA LYS A 165 -2.34 13.69 -2.33
C LYS A 165 -2.01 14.60 -3.51
N LYS A 166 -0.73 14.96 -3.72
CA LYS A 166 -0.28 15.78 -4.85
C LYS A 166 -0.33 15.00 -6.16
N ALA A 167 0.02 13.70 -6.11
CA ALA A 167 0.05 12.82 -7.27
C ALA A 167 -1.34 12.31 -7.72
N SER A 168 -2.40 12.66 -7.01
CA SER A 168 -3.76 12.16 -7.27
C SER A 168 -4.80 13.26 -7.20
N MET A 169 -5.94 13.05 -7.86
CA MET A 169 -7.07 13.99 -7.88
C MET A 169 -8.22 13.49 -7.02
N PHE A 170 -9.04 14.40 -6.52
CA PHE A 170 -10.28 14.04 -5.83
C PHE A 170 -11.16 13.18 -6.73
N LEU A 171 -11.72 12.11 -6.17
CA LEU A 171 -12.66 11.23 -6.86
C LEU A 171 -14.02 11.33 -6.19
N ALA A 172 -14.98 11.92 -6.90
CA ALA A 172 -16.34 12.05 -6.42
C ALA A 172 -17.00 10.69 -6.23
N TRP A 173 -17.70 10.50 -5.11
CA TRP A 173 -18.35 9.22 -4.79
C TRP A 173 -19.45 8.84 -5.80
N TRP A 174 -20.04 9.83 -6.49
CA TRP A 174 -21.07 9.61 -7.53
C TRP A 174 -20.50 9.34 -8.92
N ASP A 175 -19.19 9.41 -9.13
CA ASP A 175 -18.58 9.04 -10.41
C ASP A 175 -18.63 7.53 -10.60
N LEU A 176 -19.68 7.04 -11.27
CA LEU A 176 -19.90 5.61 -11.49
C LEU A 176 -18.83 4.96 -12.38
N ARG A 177 -18.08 5.75 -13.15
CA ARG A 177 -16.98 5.23 -14.00
C ARG A 177 -15.95 4.48 -13.19
N GLN A 178 -15.73 4.86 -11.92
CA GLN A 178 -14.81 4.19 -11.02
C GLN A 178 -15.12 2.69 -10.82
N TYR A 179 -16.39 2.28 -10.89
CA TYR A 179 -16.80 0.89 -10.74
C TYR A 179 -16.66 0.10 -12.05
N LEU A 180 -16.93 0.73 -13.18
CA LEU A 180 -16.65 0.16 -14.50
C LEU A 180 -15.14 -0.05 -14.70
N GLU A 181 -14.34 0.90 -14.28
CA GLU A 181 -12.88 0.80 -14.32
C GLU A 181 -12.34 -0.38 -13.50
N GLU A 182 -12.93 -0.71 -12.34
CA GLU A 182 -12.53 -1.89 -11.56
C GLU A 182 -12.71 -3.20 -12.34
N VAL A 183 -13.77 -3.30 -13.14
CA VAL A 183 -14.05 -4.49 -13.96
C VAL A 183 -13.19 -4.49 -15.23
N THR A 184 -13.13 -3.36 -15.96
CA THR A 184 -12.39 -3.27 -17.24
C THR A 184 -10.88 -3.39 -17.04
N SER A 185 -10.35 -2.91 -15.92
CA SER A 185 -8.94 -3.10 -15.52
C SER A 185 -8.64 -4.49 -14.95
N LYS A 186 -9.64 -5.37 -14.84
CA LYS A 186 -9.55 -6.70 -14.22
C LYS A 186 -9.12 -6.68 -12.75
N ASN A 187 -9.22 -5.55 -12.07
CA ASN A 187 -8.95 -5.46 -10.64
C ASN A 187 -9.93 -6.31 -9.83
N ARG A 188 -11.18 -6.36 -10.28
CA ARG A 188 -12.29 -7.07 -9.62
C ARG A 188 -13.17 -7.77 -10.65
N ARG A 189 -13.80 -8.86 -10.23
CA ARG A 189 -14.85 -9.52 -11.01
C ARG A 189 -16.15 -8.72 -10.92
N LEU A 190 -16.95 -8.74 -11.97
CA LEU A 190 -18.23 -8.03 -12.00
C LEU A 190 -19.12 -8.37 -10.79
N GLY A 191 -19.21 -9.66 -10.40
CA GLY A 191 -19.98 -10.09 -9.23
C GLY A 191 -19.51 -9.45 -7.92
N GLU A 192 -18.18 -9.28 -7.71
CA GLU A 192 -17.64 -8.62 -6.52
C GLU A 192 -18.03 -7.14 -6.47
N VAL A 193 -18.02 -6.48 -7.63
CA VAL A 193 -18.43 -5.07 -7.74
C VAL A 193 -19.91 -4.91 -7.43
N VAL A 194 -20.75 -5.78 -8.00
CA VAL A 194 -22.21 -5.76 -7.76
C VAL A 194 -22.53 -5.99 -6.28
N VAL A 195 -21.93 -7.02 -5.65
CA VAL A 195 -22.10 -7.29 -4.21
C VAL A 195 -21.63 -6.10 -3.37
N GLY A 196 -20.49 -5.50 -3.70
CA GLY A 196 -19.99 -4.33 -2.99
C GLY A 196 -20.91 -3.11 -3.10
N LEU A 197 -21.53 -2.89 -4.27
CA LEU A 197 -22.54 -1.84 -4.46
C LEU A 197 -23.79 -2.07 -3.61
N PHE A 198 -24.27 -3.32 -3.53
CA PHE A 198 -25.39 -3.67 -2.64
C PHE A 198 -25.05 -3.43 -1.16
N ILE A 199 -23.85 -3.82 -0.71
CA ILE A 199 -23.38 -3.55 0.66
C ILE A 199 -23.34 -2.04 0.92
N MET A 200 -22.86 -1.25 -0.04
CA MET A 200 -22.82 0.21 0.08
C MET A 200 -24.24 0.80 0.21
N LEU A 201 -25.17 0.36 -0.62
CA LEU A 201 -26.56 0.80 -0.56
C LEU A 201 -27.21 0.41 0.77
N PHE A 202 -27.04 -0.85 1.18
CA PHE A 202 -27.50 -1.33 2.49
C PHE A 202 -26.97 -0.44 3.62
N ASN A 203 -25.65 -0.20 3.64
CA ASN A 203 -25.01 0.62 4.66
C ASN A 203 -25.47 2.09 4.64
N ALA A 204 -25.79 2.64 3.46
CA ALA A 204 -26.35 3.98 3.36
C ALA A 204 -27.76 4.04 4.00
N VAL A 205 -28.60 3.05 3.73
CA VAL A 205 -29.94 2.92 4.34
C VAL A 205 -29.83 2.72 5.86
N GLN A 206 -28.92 1.85 6.32
CA GLN A 206 -28.71 1.61 7.74
C GLN A 206 -28.28 2.88 8.48
N LYS A 207 -27.34 3.63 7.93
CA LYS A 207 -26.91 4.94 8.50
C LYS A 207 -28.05 5.94 8.58
N TRP A 208 -28.89 6.00 7.55
CA TRP A 208 -30.04 6.90 7.51
C TRP A 208 -31.08 6.59 8.60
N ARG A 209 -31.36 5.29 8.85
CA ARG A 209 -32.31 4.86 9.89
C ARG A 209 -31.71 4.62 11.28
N GLY A 210 -30.39 4.87 11.47
CA GLY A 210 -29.71 4.65 12.75
C GLY A 210 -29.46 3.18 13.10
N GLY A 211 -29.46 2.29 12.10
CA GLY A 211 -29.20 0.88 12.27
C GLY A 211 -27.72 0.50 12.05
N ASP A 212 -27.41 -0.78 12.29
CA ASP A 212 -26.03 -1.28 12.19
C ASP A 212 -25.60 -1.45 10.74
N VAL A 213 -24.35 -1.07 10.46
CA VAL A 213 -23.72 -1.21 9.15
C VAL A 213 -23.06 -2.58 9.00
N TYR A 214 -22.98 -3.07 7.77
CA TYR A 214 -22.28 -4.32 7.47
C TYR A 214 -20.87 -4.07 6.95
N PRO A 215 -19.87 -4.86 7.39
CA PRO A 215 -19.95 -5.80 8.50
C PRO A 215 -20.01 -5.07 9.85
N TYR A 216 -20.74 -5.65 10.78
CA TYR A 216 -20.88 -5.08 12.12
C TYR A 216 -19.60 -5.32 12.94
N LEU A 217 -19.19 -4.29 13.65
CA LEU A 217 -18.12 -4.36 14.63
C LEU A 217 -18.55 -3.57 15.86
N GLU A 218 -18.62 -4.23 17.01
CA GLU A 218 -18.94 -3.56 18.25
C GLU A 218 -17.86 -2.58 18.68
N GLN A 219 -18.29 -1.45 19.26
CA GLN A 219 -17.37 -0.48 19.81
C GLN A 219 -16.75 -1.02 21.11
N GLY A 220 -15.45 -0.81 21.28
CA GLY A 220 -14.82 -1.05 22.55
C GLY A 220 -15.29 -0.07 23.62
N THR A 221 -15.15 -0.46 24.89
CA THR A 221 -15.62 0.34 26.05
C THR A 221 -14.49 0.88 26.91
N LEU A 222 -13.24 0.52 26.60
CA LEU A 222 -12.12 0.81 27.47
C LEU A 222 -11.67 2.28 27.35
N LYS A 223 -11.52 2.94 28.49
CA LYS A 223 -10.88 4.27 28.58
C LYS A 223 -9.35 4.18 28.46
N ARG A 224 -8.76 3.11 28.97
CA ARG A 224 -7.33 2.79 28.90
C ARG A 224 -7.16 1.38 28.36
N THR A 225 -6.58 1.25 27.19
CA THR A 225 -6.43 -0.03 26.51
C THR A 225 -5.21 -0.79 27.02
N PRO A 226 -5.32 -2.12 27.22
CA PRO A 226 -4.25 -2.95 27.75
C PRO A 226 -3.10 -3.12 26.74
N VAL A 227 -1.94 -3.51 27.26
CA VAL A 227 -0.78 -3.96 26.48
C VAL A 227 -0.45 -5.38 26.91
N HIS A 228 -0.11 -6.23 25.97
CA HIS A 228 0.43 -7.55 26.22
C HIS A 228 1.51 -7.81 25.20
N SER A 229 2.72 -8.11 25.64
CA SER A 229 3.85 -8.41 24.76
C SER A 229 4.10 -9.91 24.72
N LEU A 230 4.22 -10.43 23.51
CA LEU A 230 4.59 -11.81 23.20
C LEU A 230 6.05 -11.89 22.71
N ASN A 231 6.71 -10.75 22.55
CA ASN A 231 8.04 -10.62 21.98
C ASN A 231 8.16 -11.37 20.63
N LEU A 232 7.16 -11.18 19.76
CA LEU A 232 7.10 -11.84 18.47
C LEU A 232 8.25 -11.39 17.56
N GLN A 233 8.84 -12.36 16.86
CA GLN A 233 9.93 -12.14 15.92
C GLN A 233 9.48 -12.53 14.50
N PRO A 234 10.09 -11.97 13.44
CA PRO A 234 9.88 -12.46 12.08
C PRO A 234 10.08 -13.97 12.00
N GLY A 235 9.15 -14.66 11.34
CA GLY A 235 9.13 -16.11 11.25
C GLY A 235 8.26 -16.82 12.30
N ASP A 236 7.90 -16.16 13.41
CA ASP A 236 7.00 -16.75 14.39
C ASP A 236 5.62 -17.05 13.79
N LYS A 237 5.06 -18.21 14.13
CA LYS A 237 3.68 -18.55 13.81
C LYS A 237 2.74 -17.98 14.85
N VAL A 238 1.67 -17.33 14.40
CA VAL A 238 0.67 -16.73 15.27
C VAL A 238 -0.74 -17.02 14.76
N LYS A 239 -1.67 -17.19 15.70
CA LYS A 239 -3.11 -17.20 15.41
C LYS A 239 -3.69 -15.85 15.79
N VAL A 240 -4.48 -15.27 14.90
CA VAL A 240 -5.26 -14.05 15.21
C VAL A 240 -6.41 -14.45 16.13
N LYS A 241 -6.58 -13.75 17.23
CA LYS A 241 -7.66 -14.00 18.19
C LYS A 241 -9.05 -13.82 17.56
N PRO A 242 -10.09 -14.41 18.14
CA PRO A 242 -11.48 -14.13 17.77
C PRO A 242 -11.80 -12.64 17.84
N ALA A 243 -12.70 -12.17 16.98
CA ALA A 243 -13.05 -10.75 16.90
C ALA A 243 -13.54 -10.18 18.24
N ASN A 244 -14.33 -10.95 19.00
CA ASN A 244 -14.85 -10.54 20.32
C ASN A 244 -13.72 -10.32 21.33
N ASP A 245 -12.69 -11.17 21.34
CA ASP A 245 -11.55 -11.04 22.24
C ASP A 245 -10.73 -9.79 21.91
N ILE A 246 -10.58 -9.48 20.61
CA ILE A 246 -9.93 -8.26 20.15
C ILE A 246 -10.75 -7.03 20.56
N GLN A 247 -12.06 -7.05 20.34
CA GLN A 247 -12.98 -5.95 20.68
C GLN A 247 -12.92 -5.62 22.18
N ALA A 248 -12.82 -6.61 23.05
CA ALA A 248 -12.66 -6.42 24.48
C ALA A 248 -11.39 -5.64 24.88
N THR A 249 -10.42 -5.48 23.97
CA THR A 249 -9.18 -4.71 24.18
C THR A 249 -9.25 -3.28 23.62
N LEU A 250 -10.35 -2.87 22.97
CA LEU A 250 -10.46 -1.62 22.23
C LEU A 250 -11.13 -0.50 23.03
N ASP A 251 -10.82 0.74 22.66
CA ASP A 251 -11.55 1.93 23.07
C ASP A 251 -12.79 2.19 22.19
N SER A 252 -13.57 3.23 22.53
CA SER A 252 -14.77 3.65 21.78
C SER A 252 -14.49 4.11 20.33
N LYS A 253 -13.22 4.23 19.92
CA LYS A 253 -12.80 4.58 18.55
C LYS A 253 -12.19 3.38 17.82
N TYR A 254 -12.48 2.17 18.29
CA TYR A 254 -11.92 0.91 17.76
C TYR A 254 -10.39 0.84 17.79
N LYS A 255 -9.73 1.48 18.79
CA LYS A 255 -8.27 1.52 18.88
C LYS A 255 -7.74 0.82 20.11
N ASN A 256 -6.56 0.20 19.96
CA ASN A 256 -5.71 -0.21 21.08
C ASN A 256 -4.40 0.56 20.98
N ARG A 257 -4.06 1.34 22.01
CA ARG A 257 -2.84 2.18 22.02
C ARG A 257 -2.64 2.97 20.71
N GLY A 258 -3.72 3.57 20.20
CA GLY A 258 -3.71 4.38 18.99
C GLY A 258 -3.81 3.60 17.66
N LEU A 259 -3.54 2.29 17.63
CA LEU A 259 -3.73 1.45 16.45
C LEU A 259 -5.19 1.03 16.33
N MET A 260 -5.77 1.27 15.16
CA MET A 260 -7.17 0.94 14.87
C MET A 260 -7.30 -0.53 14.47
N PHE A 261 -8.32 -1.19 15.00
CA PHE A 261 -8.81 -2.46 14.47
C PHE A 261 -9.95 -2.15 13.48
N ASP A 262 -9.63 -2.25 12.20
CA ASP A 262 -10.59 -1.97 11.12
C ASP A 262 -11.49 -3.19 10.86
N VAL A 263 -12.70 -2.93 10.44
CA VAL A 263 -13.68 -3.97 10.08
C VAL A 263 -13.16 -4.96 9.03
N GLY A 264 -12.31 -4.52 8.11
CA GLY A 264 -11.64 -5.39 7.14
C GLY A 264 -10.68 -6.39 7.76
N MET A 265 -10.23 -6.15 9.01
CA MET A 265 -9.34 -7.06 9.74
C MET A 265 -10.08 -8.28 10.30
N ALA A 266 -11.38 -8.17 10.57
CA ALA A 266 -12.18 -9.26 11.14
C ALA A 266 -12.15 -10.54 10.30
N ARG A 267 -11.95 -10.45 9.00
CA ARG A 267 -11.81 -11.61 8.09
C ARG A 267 -10.60 -12.49 8.37
N TYR A 268 -9.61 -11.96 9.09
CA TYR A 268 -8.38 -12.66 9.46
C TYR A 268 -8.44 -13.29 10.84
N CYS A 269 -9.48 -12.98 11.63
CA CYS A 269 -9.71 -13.61 12.95
C CYS A 269 -9.78 -15.13 12.83
N ASP A 270 -9.33 -15.82 13.87
CA ASP A 270 -9.26 -17.28 13.99
C ASP A 270 -8.33 -17.99 12.99
N LYS A 271 -7.59 -17.24 12.16
CA LYS A 271 -6.64 -17.78 11.18
C LYS A 271 -5.20 -17.69 11.67
N THR A 272 -4.38 -18.58 11.14
CA THR A 272 -2.95 -18.66 11.45
C THR A 272 -2.13 -18.02 10.35
N PHE A 273 -1.13 -17.24 10.74
CA PHE A 273 -0.21 -16.55 9.84
C PHE A 273 1.20 -16.60 10.39
N GLN A 274 2.17 -16.20 9.56
CA GLN A 274 3.55 -16.00 9.98
C GLN A 274 3.82 -14.51 10.18
N VAL A 275 4.60 -14.16 11.19
CA VAL A 275 5.06 -12.77 11.38
C VAL A 275 6.07 -12.45 10.29
N ALA A 276 5.75 -11.45 9.48
CA ALA A 276 6.65 -10.94 8.44
C ALA A 276 7.60 -9.88 8.99
N THR A 277 7.08 -8.95 9.80
CA THR A 277 7.87 -7.82 10.32
C THR A 277 7.35 -7.39 11.69
N ARG A 278 8.29 -7.05 12.57
CA ARG A 278 8.06 -6.35 13.83
C ARG A 278 8.38 -4.88 13.60
N ALA A 279 7.36 -4.09 13.28
CA ALA A 279 7.53 -2.70 12.88
C ALA A 279 7.53 -1.75 14.08
N THR A 280 8.65 -1.03 14.25
CA THR A 280 8.82 0.01 15.27
C THR A 280 9.00 1.41 14.67
N LYS A 281 9.22 1.49 13.36
CA LYS A 281 9.45 2.73 12.61
C LYS A 281 8.56 2.79 11.38
N VAL A 282 7.70 3.80 11.29
CA VAL A 282 6.90 4.05 10.09
C VAL A 282 6.82 5.56 9.82
N ILE A 283 6.80 5.95 8.56
CA ILE A 283 6.64 7.34 8.17
C ILE A 283 5.17 7.74 8.33
N HIS A 284 4.94 8.88 8.96
CA HIS A 284 3.61 9.48 9.05
C HIS A 284 3.21 10.07 7.70
N GLU A 285 2.16 9.53 7.08
CA GLU A 285 1.76 9.87 5.71
C GLU A 285 1.52 11.36 5.48
N LYS A 286 1.02 12.09 6.47
CA LYS A 286 0.69 13.52 6.35
C LYS A 286 1.90 14.44 6.51
N THR A 287 2.84 14.12 7.39
CA THR A 287 3.94 15.02 7.76
C THR A 287 5.29 14.58 7.21
N GLY A 288 5.44 13.31 6.81
CA GLY A 288 6.72 12.73 6.43
C GLY A 288 7.64 12.42 7.61
N GLU A 289 7.21 12.70 8.85
CA GLU A 289 8.00 12.42 10.06
C GLU A 289 8.05 10.93 10.35
N MET A 290 9.17 10.46 10.91
CA MET A 290 9.30 9.10 11.39
C MET A 290 8.58 8.91 12.73
N ILE A 291 7.52 8.13 12.74
CA ILE A 291 6.86 7.64 13.95
C ILE A 291 7.65 6.45 14.46
N ARG A 292 7.99 6.49 15.75
CA ARG A 292 8.61 5.37 16.48
C ARG A 292 7.63 4.83 17.50
N THR A 293 7.37 3.54 17.46
CA THR A 293 6.57 2.86 18.50
C THR A 293 7.50 2.31 19.57
N PRO A 294 7.03 2.25 20.84
CA PRO A 294 7.79 1.60 21.90
C PRO A 294 8.10 0.13 21.56
N GLU A 295 9.27 -0.35 21.96
CA GLU A 295 9.71 -1.72 21.69
C GLU A 295 8.85 -2.79 22.36
N ASP A 296 8.25 -2.45 23.50
CA ASP A 296 7.31 -3.32 24.23
C ASP A 296 5.90 -3.34 23.64
N ASN A 297 5.62 -2.48 22.65
CA ASN A 297 4.32 -2.41 21.99
C ASN A 297 4.46 -2.13 20.47
N PRO A 298 5.17 -2.98 19.73
CA PRO A 298 5.39 -2.80 18.30
C PRO A 298 4.10 -2.97 17.49
N MET A 299 4.19 -2.64 16.22
CA MET A 299 3.19 -3.03 15.23
C MET A 299 3.68 -4.30 14.53
N ILE A 300 2.83 -5.32 14.47
CA ILE A 300 3.15 -6.59 13.82
C ILE A 300 2.54 -6.60 12.43
N ILE A 301 3.33 -6.97 11.43
CA ILE A 301 2.88 -7.26 10.08
C ILE A 301 2.87 -8.77 9.92
N LEU A 302 1.75 -9.30 9.44
CA LEU A 302 1.58 -10.73 9.16
C LEU A 302 1.70 -10.97 7.65
N ASP A 303 2.35 -12.06 7.28
CA ASP A 303 2.56 -12.40 5.88
C ASP A 303 1.23 -12.64 5.16
N GLY A 304 1.10 -12.06 3.96
CA GLY A 304 -0.12 -12.16 3.14
C GLY A 304 -1.34 -11.39 3.69
N VAL A 305 -1.23 -10.70 4.83
CA VAL A 305 -2.34 -9.98 5.45
C VAL A 305 -2.35 -8.51 5.01
N ILE A 306 -3.19 -8.20 4.04
CA ILE A 306 -3.29 -6.89 3.40
C ILE A 306 -4.71 -6.32 3.51
N CYS A 307 -4.82 -5.00 3.41
CA CYS A 307 -6.11 -4.33 3.25
C CYS A 307 -6.69 -4.63 1.85
N ASN A 308 -7.76 -5.43 1.80
CA ASN A 308 -8.45 -5.75 0.54
C ASN A 308 -9.48 -4.69 0.14
N ALA A 309 -9.82 -3.78 1.04
CA ALA A 309 -10.80 -2.71 0.84
C ALA A 309 -12.17 -3.19 0.30
N ASP A 310 -12.56 -4.44 0.57
CA ASP A 310 -13.78 -5.06 0.05
C ASP A 310 -15.03 -4.29 0.48
N TYR A 311 -15.02 -3.72 1.68
CA TYR A 311 -16.12 -2.94 2.23
C TYR A 311 -15.91 -1.42 2.08
N GLN A 312 -14.76 -1.00 1.59
CA GLN A 312 -14.34 0.39 1.47
C GLN A 312 -14.18 0.82 0.01
N LYS A 313 -15.12 0.41 -0.84
CA LYS A 313 -15.21 0.89 -2.23
C LYS A 313 -13.98 0.53 -3.10
N PHE A 314 -13.32 -0.60 -2.85
CA PHE A 314 -12.29 -1.17 -3.73
C PHE A 314 -11.01 -0.35 -3.91
N CYS A 315 -10.38 0.10 -2.84
CA CYS A 315 -9.07 0.74 -2.91
C CYS A 315 -7.99 -0.22 -3.45
N ALA A 316 -7.17 0.24 -4.39
CA ALA A 316 -6.13 -0.60 -5.00
C ALA A 316 -4.85 -0.72 -4.15
N ARG A 317 -4.62 0.13 -3.15
CA ARG A 317 -3.33 0.27 -2.43
C ARG A 317 -2.79 -1.03 -1.83
N SER A 318 -3.67 -1.92 -1.36
CA SER A 318 -3.29 -3.23 -0.80
C SER A 318 -2.16 -3.18 0.24
N GLU A 319 -2.22 -2.16 1.11
CA GLU A 319 -1.26 -1.96 2.18
C GLU A 319 -1.32 -3.08 3.21
N TYR A 320 -0.20 -3.33 3.88
CA TYR A 320 -0.18 -4.22 5.03
C TYR A 320 -1.09 -3.70 6.15
N VAL A 321 -1.69 -4.63 6.86
CA VAL A 321 -2.49 -4.35 8.06
C VAL A 321 -1.61 -4.56 9.29
N PHE A 322 -1.58 -3.54 10.16
CA PHE A 322 -0.80 -3.61 11.40
C PHE A 322 -1.61 -4.24 12.53
N TRP A 323 -0.96 -5.11 13.30
CA TRP A 323 -1.53 -5.82 14.42
C TRP A 323 -0.84 -5.42 15.72
N ARG A 324 -1.58 -5.52 16.87
CA ARG A 324 -0.98 -5.50 18.20
C ARG A 324 -0.72 -6.93 18.66
N GLU A 325 0.37 -7.17 19.40
CA GLU A 325 0.68 -8.49 19.93
C GLU A 325 -0.44 -9.03 20.82
N ILE A 326 -1.17 -8.17 21.56
CA ILE A 326 -2.33 -8.56 22.36
C ILE A 326 -3.47 -9.20 21.54
N TRP A 327 -3.53 -8.95 20.23
CA TRP A 327 -4.54 -9.51 19.33
C TRP A 327 -4.14 -10.86 18.72
N LEU A 328 -2.98 -11.37 19.12
CA LEU A 328 -2.36 -12.57 18.58
C LEU A 328 -2.10 -13.58 19.68
N ASP A 329 -2.08 -14.87 19.33
CA ASP A 329 -1.60 -15.96 20.14
C ASP A 329 -0.42 -16.61 19.42
N LYS A 330 0.70 -16.82 20.12
CA LYS A 330 1.85 -17.53 19.55
C LYS A 330 1.52 -19.02 19.45
N VAL A 331 1.71 -19.58 18.27
CA VAL A 331 1.51 -21.01 17.99
C VAL A 331 2.88 -21.67 17.96
N SER A 332 3.04 -22.70 18.81
CA SER A 332 4.25 -23.52 18.88
C SER A 332 4.40 -24.41 17.64
#